data_a1425f35544e0d45faf1cf68e7b14d2b
#
_entry.id   a1425f35544e0d45faf1cf68e7b14d2b
#
_cell.length_a   1.000
_cell.length_b   1.000
_cell.length_c   1.000
_cell.angle_alpha   90.00
_cell.angle_beta   90.00
_cell.angle_gamma   90.00
#
_symmetry.space_group_name_H-M   'P 1'
#
loop_
_entity.id
_entity.type
_entity.pdbx_description
1 polymer ?
#
loop_
_entity_poly.entity_id
_entity_poly.type
_entity_poly.pdbx_seq_one_letter_code
_entity_poly.pdbx_strand_id
1 'polypeptide(L)'
;MRVTVGTKEIRYPSLELTEGLILFTGPSGSGKTTLLRALHGELLVKDSFENWPQNKTAMMPQQNTWIPYLKLGVQLRQFGGPTSELIAHQLRLERHLEKFPHELSVGQLQRFSLALTLSLDSNVFLLDEPTSALDDDLADLVFGLIDEKLKESDQTTIVAVTHDPRMKKYFSTAKTWQL
;
A
#
# COMPACT_ATOMS: atom_id res chain seq x y z
N MET A 1 -3.79 19.86 7.45
CA MET A 1 -2.54 19.24 7.93
C MET A 1 -1.33 19.82 7.19
N ARG A 2 -0.19 19.93 7.86
CA ARG A 2 1.07 20.42 7.29
C ARG A 2 2.18 19.38 7.49
N VAL A 3 2.85 19.03 6.41
CA VAL A 3 3.95 18.04 6.42
C VAL A 3 5.23 18.72 5.97
N THR A 4 6.31 18.52 6.72
CA THR A 4 7.62 19.09 6.40
C THR A 4 8.50 18.05 5.73
N VAL A 5 9.03 18.38 4.55
CA VAL A 5 9.99 17.55 3.79
C VAL A 5 11.23 18.39 3.51
N GLY A 6 12.32 18.14 4.25
CA GLY A 6 13.51 19.00 4.21
C GLY A 6 13.15 20.42 4.63
N THR A 7 13.32 21.39 3.73
CA THR A 7 12.98 22.81 3.96
C THR A 7 11.58 23.19 3.45
N LYS A 8 10.86 22.29 2.78
CA LYS A 8 9.55 22.56 2.19
C LYS A 8 8.43 22.13 3.13
N GLU A 9 7.39 22.94 3.20
CA GLU A 9 6.14 22.63 3.88
C GLU A 9 5.05 22.38 2.83
N ILE A 10 4.42 21.19 2.90
CA ILE A 10 3.30 20.81 2.05
C ILE A 10 2.04 20.88 2.91
N ARG A 11 0.99 21.56 2.40
CA ARG A 11 -0.30 21.69 3.06
C ARG A 11 -1.31 20.76 2.42
N TYR A 12 -1.93 19.92 3.22
CA TYR A 12 -3.05 19.09 2.84
C TYR A 12 -4.35 19.64 3.42
N PRO A 13 -5.50 19.42 2.77
CA PRO A 13 -6.80 19.76 3.34
C PRO A 13 -7.01 19.03 4.67
N SER A 14 -8.02 19.42 5.43
CA SER A 14 -8.44 18.65 6.59
C SER A 14 -8.99 17.31 6.07
N LEU A 15 -8.32 16.22 6.44
CA LEU A 15 -8.67 14.87 6.02
C LEU A 15 -9.33 14.14 7.18
N GLU A 16 -10.55 13.69 6.97
CA GLU A 16 -11.19 12.71 7.84
C GLU A 16 -10.83 11.31 7.34
N LEU A 17 -10.01 10.63 8.11
CA LEU A 17 -9.61 9.26 7.84
C LEU A 17 -10.51 8.35 8.70
N THR A 18 -11.36 7.61 8.02
CA THR A 18 -12.32 6.68 8.64
C THR A 18 -11.95 5.25 8.26
N GLU A 19 -12.50 4.27 8.95
CA GLU A 19 -12.38 2.86 8.56
C GLU A 19 -12.85 2.64 7.12
N GLY A 20 -12.37 1.56 6.50
CA GLY A 20 -12.65 1.21 5.11
C GLY A 20 -11.58 1.69 4.12
N LEU A 21 -11.95 1.78 2.84
CA LEU A 21 -11.04 2.19 1.78
C LEU A 21 -11.12 3.69 1.50
N ILE A 22 -9.96 4.33 1.53
CA ILE A 22 -9.77 5.73 1.18
C ILE A 22 -8.83 5.81 -0.03
N LEU A 23 -9.27 6.46 -1.10
CA LEU A 23 -8.48 6.65 -2.32
C LEU A 23 -7.99 8.09 -2.43
N PHE A 24 -6.69 8.25 -2.65
CA PHE A 24 -6.09 9.53 -3.02
C PHE A 24 -5.68 9.51 -4.48
N THR A 25 -6.22 10.45 -5.25
CA THR A 25 -5.93 10.64 -6.66
C THR A 25 -5.32 12.04 -6.89
N GLY A 26 -4.70 12.27 -8.04
CA GLY A 26 -4.11 13.55 -8.40
C GLY A 26 -2.89 13.40 -9.30
N PRO A 27 -2.39 14.48 -9.91
CA PRO A 27 -1.27 14.43 -10.83
C PRO A 27 0.03 13.97 -10.15
N SER A 28 1.01 13.55 -10.95
CA SER A 28 2.34 13.28 -10.44
C SER A 28 2.92 14.53 -9.76
N GLY A 29 3.56 14.35 -8.62
CA GLY A 29 4.12 15.46 -7.84
C GLY A 29 3.13 16.19 -6.93
N SER A 30 1.84 15.82 -6.87
CA SER A 30 0.86 16.45 -5.95
C SER A 30 1.08 16.12 -4.47
N GLY A 31 2.06 15.26 -4.14
CA GLY A 31 2.41 14.94 -2.76
C GLY A 31 1.75 13.68 -2.20
N LYS A 32 1.15 12.82 -3.04
CA LYS A 32 0.46 11.59 -2.61
C LYS A 32 1.35 10.65 -1.79
N THR A 33 2.52 10.29 -2.32
CA THR A 33 3.52 9.47 -1.62
C THR A 33 3.97 10.15 -0.31
N THR A 34 4.13 11.47 -0.34
CA THR A 34 4.49 12.25 0.86
C THR A 34 3.41 12.16 1.93
N LEU A 35 2.14 12.17 1.53
CA LEU A 35 1.01 11.95 2.45
C LEU A 35 1.08 10.56 3.09
N LEU A 36 1.28 9.50 2.31
CA LEU A 36 1.40 8.13 2.86
C LEU A 36 2.57 8.03 3.85
N ARG A 37 3.72 8.59 3.51
CA ARG A 37 4.90 8.61 4.41
C ARG A 37 4.64 9.40 5.69
N ALA A 38 3.87 10.48 5.62
CA ALA A 38 3.45 11.24 6.80
C ALA A 38 2.48 10.43 7.67
N LEU A 39 1.52 9.72 7.06
CA LEU A 39 0.61 8.80 7.74
C LEU A 39 1.34 7.62 8.37
N HIS A 40 2.41 7.14 7.74
CA HIS A 40 3.27 6.08 8.27
C HIS A 40 4.18 6.53 9.42
N GLY A 41 4.27 7.84 9.65
CA GLY A 41 5.13 8.41 10.70
C GLY A 41 6.58 8.64 10.28
N GLU A 42 6.93 8.52 9.01
CA GLU A 42 8.28 8.79 8.50
C GLU A 42 8.60 10.28 8.39
N LEU A 43 7.59 11.16 8.41
CA LEU A 43 7.75 12.60 8.21
C LEU A 43 7.17 13.37 9.39
N LEU A 44 7.77 14.54 9.66
CA LEU A 44 7.28 15.45 10.69
C LEU A 44 5.95 16.09 10.25
N VAL A 45 4.93 15.90 11.06
CA VAL A 45 3.61 16.48 10.89
C VAL A 45 3.39 17.52 11.99
N LYS A 46 3.06 18.75 11.61
CA LYS A 46 2.85 19.85 12.57
C LYS A 46 1.45 19.87 13.19
N ASP A 47 0.48 19.36 12.47
CA ASP A 47 -0.91 19.29 12.94
C ASP A 47 -1.30 17.81 12.98
N SER A 48 -1.72 17.30 14.12
CA SER A 48 -2.11 15.89 14.27
C SER A 48 -3.32 15.56 13.39
N PHE A 49 -3.35 14.32 12.90
CA PHE A 49 -4.57 13.75 12.36
C PHE A 49 -5.54 13.50 13.53
N GLU A 50 -6.71 14.11 13.50
CA GLU A 50 -7.76 13.73 14.42
C GLU A 50 -8.16 12.27 14.14
N ASN A 51 -8.14 11.45 15.20
CA ASN A 51 -8.52 10.02 15.16
C ASN A 51 -7.65 9.10 14.30
N TRP A 52 -6.43 9.49 13.88
CA TRP A 52 -5.52 8.58 13.19
C TRP A 52 -4.92 7.57 14.17
N PRO A 53 -5.07 6.26 13.93
CA PRO A 53 -4.44 5.24 14.77
C PRO A 53 -2.92 5.34 14.66
N GLN A 54 -2.26 5.83 15.70
CA GLN A 54 -0.81 6.05 15.72
C GLN A 54 0.00 4.75 15.82
N ASN A 55 -0.66 3.60 15.98
CA ASN A 55 -0.01 2.33 16.26
C ASN A 55 -0.27 1.33 15.13
N LYS A 56 0.78 0.79 14.56
CA LYS A 56 0.78 -0.29 13.58
C LYS A 56 0.19 0.09 12.21
N THR A 57 0.90 0.92 11.47
CA THR A 57 0.66 1.09 10.03
C THR A 57 1.58 0.18 9.23
N ALA A 58 1.05 -0.54 8.25
CA ALA A 58 1.80 -1.28 7.25
C ALA A 58 1.85 -0.47 5.95
N MET A 59 3.02 -0.22 5.40
CA MET A 59 3.17 0.58 4.19
C MET A 59 3.81 -0.22 3.06
N MET A 60 3.16 -0.23 1.91
CA MET A 60 3.73 -0.67 0.64
C MET A 60 4.37 0.52 -0.07
N PRO A 61 5.71 0.61 -0.12
CA PRO A 61 6.38 1.74 -0.74
C PRO A 61 6.34 1.62 -2.28
N GLN A 62 6.41 2.76 -2.98
CA GLN A 62 6.50 2.82 -4.44
C GLN A 62 7.77 2.16 -4.98
N GLN A 63 8.88 2.24 -4.24
CA GLN A 63 10.14 1.57 -4.57
C GLN A 63 10.35 0.38 -3.64
N ASN A 64 10.51 -0.78 -4.24
CA ASN A 64 10.72 -2.02 -3.49
C ASN A 64 12.14 -2.09 -2.91
N THR A 65 12.24 -2.34 -1.62
CA THR A 65 13.49 -2.47 -0.87
C THR A 65 13.75 -3.92 -0.46
N TRP A 66 13.83 -4.81 -1.46
CA TRP A 66 14.14 -6.22 -1.23
C TRP A 66 15.62 -6.42 -0.98
N ILE A 67 15.97 -7.39 -0.11
CA ILE A 67 17.34 -7.78 0.16
C ILE A 67 17.87 -8.54 -1.06
N PRO A 68 18.89 -8.04 -1.79
CA PRO A 68 19.26 -8.55 -3.11
C PRO A 68 19.75 -10.01 -3.15
N TYR A 69 20.35 -10.47 -2.05
CA TYR A 69 20.97 -11.78 -1.92
C TYR A 69 20.11 -12.80 -1.16
N LEU A 70 18.85 -12.47 -0.85
CA LEU A 70 17.89 -13.39 -0.26
C LEU A 70 16.76 -13.69 -1.25
N LYS A 71 16.34 -14.95 -1.33
CA LYS A 71 15.19 -15.38 -2.12
C LYS A 71 13.92 -14.73 -1.57
N LEU A 72 12.98 -14.41 -2.46
CA LEU A 72 11.76 -13.70 -2.09
C LEU A 72 10.87 -14.49 -1.14
N GLY A 73 10.74 -15.80 -1.31
CA GLY A 73 10.00 -16.65 -0.37
C GLY A 73 10.59 -16.64 1.05
N VAL A 74 11.93 -16.57 1.17
CA VAL A 74 12.59 -16.43 2.48
C VAL A 74 12.22 -15.10 3.12
N GLN A 75 12.26 -14.01 2.35
CA GLN A 75 11.92 -12.67 2.85
C GLN A 75 10.45 -12.57 3.25
N LEU A 76 9.53 -13.14 2.46
CA LEU A 76 8.11 -13.21 2.81
C LEU A 76 7.88 -13.90 4.16
N ARG A 77 8.44 -15.12 4.33
CA ARG A 77 8.29 -15.88 5.59
C ARG A 77 8.86 -15.14 6.79
N GLN A 78 10.02 -14.53 6.60
CA GLN A 78 10.75 -13.85 7.68
C GLN A 78 10.07 -12.57 8.15
N PHE A 79 9.54 -11.78 7.21
CA PHE A 79 8.99 -10.45 7.50
C PHE A 79 7.47 -10.41 7.55
N GLY A 80 6.78 -11.24 6.76
CA GLY A 80 5.31 -11.26 6.66
C GLY A 80 4.65 -12.43 7.39
N GLY A 81 5.45 -13.38 7.90
CA GLY A 81 4.92 -14.55 8.57
C GLY A 81 4.23 -15.55 7.63
N PRO A 82 3.48 -16.53 8.19
CA PRO A 82 2.95 -17.67 7.42
C PRO A 82 1.87 -17.27 6.39
N THR A 83 1.13 -16.20 6.61
CA THR A 83 0.07 -15.73 5.70
C THR A 83 0.61 -15.08 4.43
N SER A 84 1.86 -14.61 4.44
CA SER A 84 2.47 -13.91 3.31
C SER A 84 2.63 -14.77 2.06
N GLU A 85 2.96 -16.06 2.22
CA GLU A 85 3.05 -16.98 1.08
C GLU A 85 1.66 -17.31 0.52
N LEU A 86 0.64 -17.42 1.37
CA LEU A 86 -0.74 -17.62 0.91
C LEU A 86 -1.19 -16.47 0.01
N ILE A 87 -0.97 -15.22 0.44
CA ILE A 87 -1.27 -14.04 -0.36
C ILE A 87 -0.43 -14.00 -1.64
N ALA A 88 0.85 -14.41 -1.57
CA ALA A 88 1.69 -14.50 -2.76
C ALA A 88 1.15 -15.54 -3.77
N HIS A 89 0.60 -16.66 -3.31
CA HIS A 89 -0.09 -17.64 -4.18
C HIS A 89 -1.34 -17.04 -4.84
N GLN A 90 -2.18 -16.33 -4.10
CA GLN A 90 -3.35 -15.61 -4.66
C GLN A 90 -2.93 -14.59 -5.73
N LEU A 91 -1.74 -13.99 -5.59
CA LEU A 91 -1.13 -13.08 -6.57
C LEU A 91 -0.34 -13.79 -7.69
N ARG A 92 -0.45 -15.10 -7.84
CA ARG A 92 0.24 -15.93 -8.85
C ARG A 92 1.77 -15.80 -8.81
N LEU A 93 2.35 -15.81 -7.60
CA LEU A 93 3.79 -15.64 -7.38
C LEU A 93 4.49 -16.92 -6.93
N GLU A 94 3.80 -18.05 -6.83
CA GLU A 94 4.31 -19.34 -6.33
C GLU A 94 5.59 -19.79 -7.07
N ARG A 95 5.66 -19.58 -8.39
CA ARG A 95 6.82 -19.94 -9.21
C ARG A 95 8.03 -19.03 -9.03
N HIS A 96 7.85 -17.95 -8.29
CA HIS A 96 8.86 -16.91 -8.09
C HIS A 96 9.41 -16.88 -6.66
N LEU A 97 8.89 -17.70 -5.74
CA LEU A 97 9.32 -17.74 -4.34
C LEU A 97 10.82 -18.07 -4.18
N GLU A 98 11.34 -18.93 -5.07
CA GLU A 98 12.74 -19.35 -5.05
C GLU A 98 13.70 -18.41 -5.81
N LYS A 99 13.19 -17.33 -6.39
CA LYS A 99 13.98 -16.35 -7.14
C LYS A 99 14.49 -15.22 -6.24
N PHE A 100 15.57 -14.60 -6.71
CA PHE A 100 16.13 -13.38 -6.13
C PHE A 100 15.43 -12.14 -6.73
N PRO A 101 15.45 -10.99 -6.02
CA PRO A 101 14.77 -9.78 -6.50
C PRO A 101 15.19 -9.33 -7.92
N HIS A 102 16.47 -9.44 -8.26
CA HIS A 102 17.00 -9.03 -9.56
C HIS A 102 16.54 -9.90 -10.75
N GLU A 103 15.92 -11.05 -10.48
CA GLU A 103 15.40 -11.97 -11.51
C GLU A 103 13.94 -11.69 -11.87
N LEU A 104 13.31 -10.70 -11.20
CA LEU A 104 11.89 -10.41 -11.34
C LEU A 104 11.63 -9.07 -12.03
N SER A 105 10.48 -9.01 -12.72
CA SER A 105 9.97 -7.76 -13.26
C SER A 105 9.49 -6.82 -12.14
N VAL A 106 9.38 -5.52 -12.45
CA VAL A 106 8.85 -4.51 -11.51
C VAL A 106 7.46 -4.90 -11.01
N GLY A 107 6.54 -5.35 -11.89
CA GLY A 107 5.20 -5.76 -11.50
C GLY A 107 5.19 -7.02 -10.63
N GLN A 108 6.14 -7.95 -10.81
CA GLN A 108 6.29 -9.10 -9.92
C GLN A 108 6.76 -8.67 -8.53
N LEU A 109 7.78 -7.81 -8.45
CA LEU A 109 8.26 -7.27 -7.18
C LEU A 109 7.19 -6.43 -6.46
N GLN A 110 6.39 -5.68 -7.21
CA GLN A 110 5.26 -4.92 -6.66
C GLN A 110 4.22 -5.85 -6.01
N ARG A 111 3.86 -6.96 -6.66
CA ARG A 111 2.94 -7.95 -6.08
C ARG A 111 3.54 -8.62 -4.84
N PHE A 112 4.85 -8.91 -4.82
CA PHE A 112 5.53 -9.40 -3.61
C PHE A 112 5.46 -8.38 -2.47
N SER A 113 5.66 -7.09 -2.76
CA SER A 113 5.54 -6.03 -1.75
C SER A 113 4.12 -5.90 -1.21
N LEU A 114 3.11 -6.05 -2.08
CA LEU A 114 1.71 -6.09 -1.65
C LEU A 114 1.43 -7.31 -0.76
N ALA A 115 1.88 -8.51 -1.16
CA ALA A 115 1.73 -9.72 -0.35
C ALA A 115 2.34 -9.56 1.04
N LEU A 116 3.55 -9.02 1.11
CA LEU A 116 4.21 -8.72 2.39
C LEU A 116 3.40 -7.72 3.21
N THR A 117 2.99 -6.61 2.61
CA THR A 117 2.29 -5.54 3.32
C THR A 117 0.96 -6.02 3.89
N LEU A 118 0.14 -6.73 3.10
CA LEU A 118 -1.17 -7.22 3.54
C LEU A 118 -1.09 -8.36 4.56
N SER A 119 0.07 -9.03 4.68
CA SER A 119 0.29 -10.08 5.67
C SER A 119 0.71 -9.58 7.04
N LEU A 120 1.09 -8.31 7.16
CA LEU A 120 1.51 -7.73 8.42
C LEU A 120 0.34 -7.60 9.40
N ASP A 121 0.63 -7.78 10.68
CA ASP A 121 -0.33 -7.55 11.78
C ASP A 121 -0.57 -6.04 11.95
N SER A 122 -1.52 -5.50 11.19
CA SER A 122 -1.86 -4.08 11.15
C SER A 122 -3.35 -3.88 10.90
N ASN A 123 -3.90 -2.79 11.43
CA ASN A 123 -5.25 -2.34 11.09
C ASN A 123 -5.25 -1.26 10.02
N VAL A 124 -4.07 -0.71 9.68
CA VAL A 124 -3.94 0.37 8.71
C VAL A 124 -2.91 0.01 7.65
N PHE A 125 -3.36 -0.05 6.41
CA PHE A 125 -2.53 -0.37 5.25
C PHE A 125 -2.42 0.83 4.33
N LEU A 126 -1.20 1.22 4.00
CA LEU A 126 -0.88 2.35 3.14
C LEU A 126 -0.29 1.82 1.84
N LEU A 127 -1.00 1.99 0.73
CA LEU A 127 -0.65 1.40 -0.56
C LEU A 127 -0.29 2.50 -1.57
N ASP A 128 0.95 2.51 -2.03
CA ASP A 128 1.43 3.47 -3.03
C ASP A 128 1.44 2.82 -4.43
N GLU A 129 0.50 3.20 -5.27
CA GLU A 129 0.32 2.73 -6.65
C GLU A 129 0.25 1.20 -6.78
N PRO A 130 -0.63 0.48 -6.04
CA PRO A 130 -0.56 -0.98 -5.92
C PRO A 130 -0.79 -1.75 -7.23
N THR A 131 -1.33 -1.10 -8.28
CA THR A 131 -1.67 -1.74 -9.58
C THR A 131 -1.00 -1.09 -10.78
N SER A 132 -0.11 -0.11 -10.62
CA SER A 132 0.43 0.71 -11.72
C SER A 132 1.22 -0.07 -12.79
N ALA A 133 1.80 -1.22 -12.43
CA ALA A 133 2.60 -2.06 -13.34
C ALA A 133 1.91 -3.39 -13.68
N LEU A 134 0.57 -3.48 -13.53
CA LEU A 134 -0.20 -4.71 -13.69
C LEU A 134 -1.17 -4.59 -14.87
N ASP A 135 -1.34 -5.72 -15.58
CA ASP A 135 -2.45 -5.90 -16.53
C ASP A 135 -3.81 -6.00 -15.81
N ASP A 136 -4.89 -6.10 -16.58
CA ASP A 136 -6.25 -6.08 -16.03
C ASP A 136 -6.52 -7.28 -15.13
N ASP A 137 -6.12 -8.50 -15.55
CA ASP A 137 -6.34 -9.72 -14.78
C ASP A 137 -5.62 -9.69 -13.42
N LEU A 138 -4.40 -9.17 -13.39
CA LEU A 138 -3.62 -9.04 -12.16
C LEU A 138 -4.12 -7.90 -11.28
N ALA A 139 -4.61 -6.81 -11.88
CA ALA A 139 -5.23 -5.72 -11.13
C ALA A 139 -6.51 -6.19 -10.43
N ASP A 140 -7.34 -7.01 -11.10
CA ASP A 140 -8.56 -7.58 -10.51
C ASP A 140 -8.25 -8.49 -9.32
N LEU A 141 -7.17 -9.29 -9.38
CA LEU A 141 -6.71 -10.06 -8.23
C LEU A 141 -6.32 -9.18 -7.05
N VAL A 142 -5.62 -8.07 -7.30
CA VAL A 142 -5.24 -7.11 -6.27
C VAL A 142 -6.48 -6.45 -5.66
N PHE A 143 -7.47 -6.08 -6.46
CA PHE A 143 -8.73 -5.51 -5.97
C PHE A 143 -9.48 -6.50 -5.09
N GLY A 144 -9.56 -7.78 -5.50
CA GLY A 144 -10.15 -8.85 -4.69
C GLY A 144 -9.48 -8.99 -3.32
N LEU A 145 -8.15 -9.00 -3.28
CA LEU A 145 -7.38 -9.08 -2.04
C LEU A 145 -7.59 -7.87 -1.11
N ILE A 146 -7.67 -6.67 -1.67
CA ILE A 146 -7.98 -5.46 -0.91
C ILE A 146 -9.39 -5.56 -0.32
N ASP A 147 -10.36 -6.03 -1.09
CA ASP A 147 -11.74 -6.22 -0.65
C ASP A 147 -11.85 -7.31 0.44
N GLU A 148 -11.14 -8.43 0.30
CA GLU A 148 -11.02 -9.47 1.33
C GLU A 148 -10.43 -8.90 2.62
N LYS A 149 -9.34 -8.14 2.51
CA LYS A 149 -8.67 -7.53 3.67
C LYS A 149 -9.56 -6.54 4.42
N LEU A 150 -10.37 -5.77 3.71
CA LEU A 150 -11.36 -4.87 4.31
C LEU A 150 -12.46 -5.61 5.07
N LYS A 151 -12.80 -6.84 4.64
CA LYS A 151 -13.83 -7.67 5.26
C LYS A 151 -13.33 -8.47 6.47
N GLU A 152 -12.01 -8.57 6.69
CA GLU A 152 -11.45 -9.27 7.85
C GLU A 152 -11.82 -8.59 9.17
N SER A 153 -11.97 -7.26 9.19
CA SER A 153 -12.35 -6.49 10.39
C SER A 153 -12.94 -5.14 10.01
N ASP A 154 -14.01 -4.75 10.69
CA ASP A 154 -14.63 -3.43 10.56
C ASP A 154 -13.68 -2.28 10.96
N GLN A 155 -12.59 -2.59 11.68
CA GLN A 155 -11.57 -1.61 12.06
C GLN A 155 -10.45 -1.46 11.01
N THR A 156 -10.50 -2.22 9.91
CA THR A 156 -9.47 -2.12 8.87
C THR A 156 -9.62 -0.83 8.09
N THR A 157 -8.51 -0.11 7.96
CA THR A 157 -8.39 1.08 7.11
C THR A 157 -7.34 0.82 6.02
N ILE A 158 -7.71 0.99 4.77
CA ILE A 158 -6.76 0.95 3.65
C ILE A 158 -6.73 2.33 2.99
N VAL A 159 -5.57 2.96 2.97
CA VAL A 159 -5.34 4.22 2.26
C VAL A 159 -4.52 3.91 1.01
N ALA A 160 -5.10 4.04 -0.15
CA ALA A 160 -4.41 3.82 -1.41
C ALA A 160 -4.24 5.10 -2.21
N VAL A 161 -3.04 5.31 -2.69
CA VAL A 161 -2.71 6.35 -3.66
C VAL A 161 -2.65 5.72 -5.03
N THR A 162 -3.39 6.24 -5.99
CA THR A 162 -3.40 5.65 -7.33
C THR A 162 -3.75 6.65 -8.43
N HIS A 163 -3.19 6.39 -9.63
CA HIS A 163 -3.63 6.97 -10.90
C HIS A 163 -4.51 5.99 -11.70
N ASP A 164 -4.66 4.75 -11.23
CA ASP A 164 -5.36 3.70 -11.95
C ASP A 164 -6.87 3.93 -11.92
N PRO A 165 -7.52 4.22 -13.06
CA PRO A 165 -8.96 4.44 -13.12
C PRO A 165 -9.75 3.16 -12.80
N ARG A 166 -9.14 1.97 -13.00
CA ARG A 166 -9.77 0.67 -12.71
C ARG A 166 -10.07 0.53 -11.22
N MET A 167 -9.12 0.93 -10.36
CA MET A 167 -9.30 0.90 -8.91
C MET A 167 -10.46 1.80 -8.45
N LYS A 168 -10.57 3.01 -9.01
CA LYS A 168 -11.68 3.92 -8.72
C LYS A 168 -13.03 3.36 -9.21
N LYS A 169 -13.03 2.68 -10.36
CA LYS A 169 -14.24 2.04 -10.91
C LYS A 169 -14.68 0.85 -10.06
N TYR A 170 -13.73 0.00 -9.67
CA TYR A 170 -14.01 -1.19 -8.85
C TYR A 170 -14.54 -0.80 -7.46
N PHE A 171 -13.88 0.13 -6.81
CA PHE A 171 -14.26 0.66 -5.49
C PHE A 171 -15.06 1.97 -5.60
N SER A 172 -16.17 1.94 -6.33
CA SER A 172 -16.96 3.15 -6.63
C SER A 172 -17.58 3.83 -5.40
N THR A 173 -17.73 3.10 -4.28
CA THR A 173 -18.22 3.61 -3.00
C THR A 173 -17.13 4.12 -2.07
N ALA A 174 -15.85 3.94 -2.43
CA ALA A 174 -14.73 4.39 -1.61
C ALA A 174 -14.67 5.92 -1.50
N LYS A 175 -14.33 6.40 -0.32
CA LYS A 175 -14.08 7.83 -0.10
C LYS A 175 -12.88 8.26 -0.93
N THR A 176 -13.07 9.16 -1.89
CA THR A 176 -12.02 9.58 -2.81
C THR A 176 -11.66 11.05 -2.59
N TRP A 177 -10.37 11.33 -2.42
CA TRP A 177 -9.80 12.66 -2.31
C TRP A 177 -8.91 12.96 -3.51
N GLN A 178 -9.00 14.19 -4.02
CA GLN A 178 -8.11 14.67 -5.06
C GLN A 178 -7.09 15.65 -4.44
N LEU A 179 -5.79 15.37 -4.63
CA LEU A 179 -4.67 16.18 -4.17
C LEU A 179 -4.09 17.04 -5.29
#